data_cfd58a7738261b0ffc7880d22fcf9fca
#
_entry.id   cfd58a7738261b0ffc7880d22fcf9fca
#
_cell.length_a   1.000
_cell.length_b   1.000
_cell.length_c   1.000
_cell.angle_alpha   90.00
_cell.angle_beta   90.00
_cell.angle_gamma   90.00
#
_symmetry.space_group_name_H-M   'P 1'
#
loop_
_entity.id
_entity.type
_entity.pdbx_description
1 polymer ?
#
loop_
_entity_poly.entity_id
_entity_poly.type
_entity_poly.pdbx_seq_one_letter_code
_entity_poly.pdbx_strand_id
1 'polypeptide(L)'
;MAKKAHLEYDGKKISLPVVIGTENELGIDISKLRSKTGLITLDKGFKNTGSTTSRITYLDGEKGILRHRGYSIEDLASKSTFTEVCYLLIYGNLPSSNQLLKFEAKLKTHTLVHEDFKIILDGFPSYAHPMGILSSLITSLTAFYPKSIDPNRSRDLSLIHI
;
A
#
# COMPACT_ATOMS: atom_id res chain seq x y z
N MET A 1 -29.23 -7.97 4.91
CA MET A 1 -29.47 -6.57 5.35
C MET A 1 -28.13 -5.95 5.75
N ALA A 2 -27.85 -4.72 5.32
CA ALA A 2 -26.61 -4.03 5.73
C ALA A 2 -26.67 -3.77 7.25
N LYS A 3 -25.64 -4.20 7.98
CA LYS A 3 -25.51 -3.93 9.41
C LYS A 3 -25.34 -2.42 9.65
N LYS A 4 -25.93 -1.91 10.73
CA LYS A 4 -25.83 -0.50 11.11
C LYS A 4 -25.45 -0.38 12.58
N ALA A 5 -24.56 0.54 12.90
CA ALA A 5 -24.28 0.98 14.25
C ALA A 5 -25.12 2.23 14.55
N HIS A 6 -25.52 2.40 15.78
CA HIS A 6 -26.28 3.58 16.24
C HIS A 6 -25.46 4.35 17.25
N LEU A 7 -25.30 5.65 16.98
CA LEU A 7 -24.72 6.61 17.92
C LEU A 7 -25.82 7.53 18.43
N GLU A 8 -25.89 7.70 19.72
CA GLU A 8 -26.80 8.66 20.38
C GLU A 8 -25.97 9.74 21.06
N TYR A 9 -26.28 10.98 20.74
CA TYR A 9 -25.60 12.16 21.29
C TYR A 9 -26.56 13.33 21.35
N ASP A 10 -26.67 13.96 22.51
CA ASP A 10 -27.52 15.12 22.76
C ASP A 10 -28.97 14.90 22.31
N GLY A 11 -29.53 13.73 22.70
CA GLY A 11 -30.90 13.34 22.35
C GLY A 11 -31.13 12.99 20.87
N LYS A 12 -30.09 13.07 20.03
CA LYS A 12 -30.17 12.74 18.60
C LYS A 12 -29.58 11.34 18.34
N LYS A 13 -30.34 10.51 17.66
CA LYS A 13 -29.88 9.16 17.24
C LYS A 13 -29.53 9.17 15.77
N ILE A 14 -28.30 8.80 15.45
CA ILE A 14 -27.82 8.64 14.08
C ILE A 14 -27.46 7.18 13.78
N SER A 15 -27.69 6.80 12.54
CA SER A 15 -27.36 5.47 12.03
C SER A 15 -26.14 5.58 11.11
N LEU A 16 -25.11 4.78 11.41
CA LEU A 16 -23.86 4.71 10.67
C LEU A 16 -23.75 3.33 10.00
N PRO A 17 -23.31 3.25 8.73
CA PRO A 17 -23.09 1.99 8.06
C PRO A 17 -21.97 1.18 8.74
N VAL A 18 -22.10 -0.14 8.72
CA VAL A 18 -21.04 -1.06 9.13
C VAL A 18 -20.47 -1.73 7.90
N VAL A 19 -19.18 -1.56 7.68
CA VAL A 19 -18.41 -2.22 6.63
C VAL A 19 -17.88 -3.54 7.19
N ILE A 20 -17.97 -4.60 6.41
CA ILE A 20 -17.50 -5.94 6.80
C ILE A 20 -16.32 -6.28 5.91
N GLY A 21 -15.15 -6.52 6.51
CA GLY A 21 -13.95 -7.01 5.83
C GLY A 21 -14.07 -8.47 5.41
N THR A 22 -13.18 -8.93 4.55
CA THR A 22 -13.17 -10.32 4.04
C THR A 22 -12.88 -11.36 5.14
N GLU A 23 -12.20 -10.96 6.20
CA GLU A 23 -11.94 -11.80 7.40
C GLU A 23 -12.96 -11.54 8.53
N ASN A 24 -14.15 -11.00 8.18
CA ASN A 24 -15.25 -10.68 9.08
C ASN A 24 -14.97 -9.55 10.10
N GLU A 25 -13.95 -8.75 9.91
CA GLU A 25 -13.74 -7.54 10.70
C GLU A 25 -14.83 -6.52 10.44
N LEU A 26 -15.31 -5.88 11.51
CA LEU A 26 -16.41 -4.92 11.45
C LEU A 26 -15.87 -3.50 11.65
N GLY A 27 -15.99 -2.65 10.64
CA GLY A 27 -15.67 -1.23 10.73
C GLY A 27 -16.93 -0.37 10.68
N ILE A 28 -17.01 0.67 11.52
CA ILE A 28 -18.07 1.66 11.44
C ILE A 28 -17.64 2.76 10.48
N ASP A 29 -18.41 2.98 9.41
CA ASP A 29 -18.18 4.09 8.49
C ASP A 29 -18.63 5.41 9.12
N ILE A 30 -17.66 6.21 9.52
CA ILE A 30 -17.85 7.52 10.17
C ILE A 30 -17.81 8.70 9.21
N SER A 31 -17.74 8.49 7.89
CA SER A 31 -17.60 9.54 6.88
C SER A 31 -18.64 10.66 6.99
N LYS A 32 -19.85 10.34 7.44
CA LYS A 32 -20.96 11.28 7.66
C LYS A 32 -21.14 11.73 9.11
N LEU A 33 -20.27 11.32 10.03
CA LEU A 33 -20.40 11.66 11.45
C LEU A 33 -20.36 13.17 11.66
N ARG A 34 -19.30 13.81 11.19
CA ARG A 34 -19.10 15.27 11.38
C ARG A 34 -20.20 16.10 10.75
N SER A 35 -20.63 15.79 9.54
CA SER A 35 -21.68 16.55 8.84
C SER A 35 -23.04 16.46 9.53
N LYS A 36 -23.32 15.36 10.25
CA LYS A 36 -24.60 15.15 10.92
C LYS A 36 -24.64 15.62 12.37
N THR A 37 -23.50 15.61 13.07
CA THR A 37 -23.44 15.83 14.51
C THR A 37 -22.48 16.93 14.93
N GLY A 38 -21.55 17.35 14.08
CA GLY A 38 -20.41 18.17 14.44
C GLY A 38 -19.28 17.43 15.16
N LEU A 39 -19.50 16.18 15.59
CA LEU A 39 -18.52 15.38 16.30
C LEU A 39 -17.43 14.84 15.35
N ILE A 40 -16.24 14.66 15.91
CA ILE A 40 -15.13 13.91 15.32
C ILE A 40 -14.76 12.73 16.24
N THR A 41 -14.12 11.73 15.72
CA THR A 41 -13.49 10.69 16.52
C THR A 41 -12.08 11.11 16.94
N LEU A 42 -11.67 10.74 18.14
CA LEU A 42 -10.30 10.93 18.64
C LEU A 42 -9.72 9.57 19.00
N ASP A 43 -8.74 9.12 18.22
CA ASP A 43 -8.02 7.87 18.42
C ASP A 43 -6.52 8.14 18.25
N LYS A 44 -5.79 8.23 19.36
CA LYS A 44 -4.35 8.48 19.35
C LYS A 44 -3.61 7.27 18.81
N GLY A 45 -2.97 7.43 17.63
CA GLY A 45 -2.17 6.39 17.00
C GLY A 45 -2.99 5.36 16.21
N PHE A 46 -4.25 5.66 15.89
CA PHE A 46 -5.13 4.81 15.06
C PHE A 46 -5.27 3.37 15.55
N LYS A 47 -5.27 3.16 16.87
CA LYS A 47 -5.35 1.82 17.48
C LYS A 47 -6.66 1.10 17.19
N ASN A 48 -7.77 1.87 17.13
CA ASN A 48 -9.12 1.34 16.92
C ASN A 48 -9.78 1.92 15.66
N THR A 49 -9.00 2.56 14.79
CA THR A 49 -9.53 3.26 13.61
C THR A 49 -8.92 2.70 12.34
N GLY A 50 -9.74 2.09 11.49
CA GLY A 50 -9.36 1.76 10.13
C GLY A 50 -9.24 3.02 9.27
N SER A 51 -8.05 3.33 8.77
CA SER A 51 -7.80 4.51 7.92
C SER A 51 -8.23 4.31 6.47
N THR A 52 -8.21 3.06 6.00
CA THR A 52 -8.56 2.69 4.64
C THR A 52 -8.97 1.22 4.54
N THR A 53 -9.50 0.85 3.37
CA THR A 53 -9.72 -0.56 3.02
C THR A 53 -8.63 -1.03 2.07
N SER A 54 -8.07 -2.20 2.31
CA SER A 54 -7.06 -2.80 1.44
C SER A 54 -7.54 -4.15 0.90
N ARG A 55 -7.27 -4.39 -0.38
CA ARG A 55 -7.43 -5.71 -1.01
C ARG A 55 -6.10 -6.45 -1.16
N ILE A 56 -5.03 -5.86 -0.68
CA ILE A 56 -3.68 -6.39 -0.86
C ILE A 56 -3.23 -7.13 0.38
N THR A 57 -3.34 -6.50 1.55
CA THR A 57 -2.76 -7.02 2.79
C THR A 57 -3.82 -7.13 3.87
N TYR A 58 -3.83 -8.26 4.55
CA TYR A 58 -4.49 -8.47 5.84
C TYR A 58 -3.43 -8.67 6.92
N LEU A 59 -3.58 -7.94 8.02
CA LEU A 59 -2.68 -8.02 9.17
C LEU A 59 -3.51 -8.09 10.46
N ASP A 60 -3.25 -9.13 11.26
CA ASP A 60 -3.74 -9.26 12.63
C ASP A 60 -2.51 -9.40 13.55
N GLY A 61 -2.14 -8.29 14.19
CA GLY A 61 -0.95 -8.24 15.04
C GLY A 61 -1.11 -9.01 16.35
N GLU A 62 -2.34 -9.21 16.84
CA GLU A 62 -2.60 -9.96 18.07
C GLU A 62 -2.45 -11.48 17.82
N LYS A 63 -2.90 -11.95 16.67
CA LYS A 63 -2.78 -13.36 16.29
C LYS A 63 -1.50 -13.67 15.50
N GLY A 64 -0.69 -12.66 15.16
CA GLY A 64 0.51 -12.84 14.35
C GLY A 64 0.23 -13.31 12.93
N ILE A 65 -0.91 -12.89 12.33
CA ILE A 65 -1.32 -13.31 10.99
C ILE A 65 -1.00 -12.20 10.00
N LEU A 66 -0.27 -12.54 8.94
CA LEU A 66 -0.04 -11.68 7.79
C LEU A 66 -0.38 -12.43 6.50
N ARG A 67 -1.21 -11.82 5.66
CA ARG A 67 -1.55 -12.37 4.34
C ARG A 67 -1.44 -11.31 3.27
N HIS A 68 -0.95 -11.69 2.11
CA HIS A 68 -0.95 -10.87 0.89
C HIS A 68 -1.82 -11.51 -0.17
N ARG A 69 -2.85 -10.78 -0.63
CA ARG A 69 -3.83 -11.28 -1.62
C ARG A 69 -4.44 -12.65 -1.23
N GLY A 70 -4.55 -12.91 0.08
CA GLY A 70 -5.07 -14.17 0.62
C GLY A 70 -4.03 -15.26 0.90
N TYR A 71 -2.80 -15.13 0.40
CA TYR A 71 -1.70 -16.07 0.68
C TYR A 71 -1.01 -15.72 1.99
N SER A 72 -0.69 -16.74 2.80
CA SER A 72 0.03 -16.53 4.06
C SER A 72 1.47 -16.09 3.81
N ILE A 73 2.02 -15.30 4.73
CA ILE A 73 3.42 -14.86 4.60
C ILE A 73 4.40 -16.04 4.70
N GLU A 74 4.09 -17.08 5.48
CA GLU A 74 4.89 -18.29 5.63
C GLU A 74 4.99 -19.05 4.31
N ASP A 75 3.87 -19.18 3.57
CA ASP A 75 3.86 -19.82 2.26
C ASP A 75 4.63 -19.01 1.23
N LEU A 76 4.42 -17.70 1.21
CA LEU A 76 5.12 -16.81 0.27
C LEU A 76 6.63 -16.79 0.55
N ALA A 77 7.05 -16.74 1.81
CA ALA A 77 8.47 -16.72 2.18
C ALA A 77 9.18 -18.02 1.85
N SER A 78 8.49 -19.17 1.98
CA SER A 78 9.09 -20.48 1.77
C SER A 78 9.00 -21.01 0.35
N LYS A 79 7.99 -20.59 -0.43
CA LYS A 79 7.63 -21.20 -1.73
C LYS A 79 7.68 -20.23 -2.91
N SER A 80 7.88 -18.94 -2.68
CA SER A 80 7.86 -17.93 -3.75
C SER A 80 9.15 -17.11 -3.79
N THR A 81 9.50 -16.68 -5.00
CA THR A 81 10.58 -15.73 -5.23
C THR A 81 10.11 -14.30 -5.03
N PHE A 82 11.04 -13.36 -4.85
CA PHE A 82 10.74 -11.93 -4.76
C PHE A 82 9.92 -11.42 -5.95
N THR A 83 10.27 -11.81 -7.16
CA THR A 83 9.58 -11.41 -8.40
C THR A 83 8.15 -11.95 -8.48
N GLU A 84 7.91 -13.16 -8.02
CA GLU A 84 6.56 -13.72 -7.92
C GLU A 84 5.69 -12.96 -6.92
N VAL A 85 6.25 -12.60 -5.77
CA VAL A 85 5.54 -11.79 -4.77
C VAL A 85 5.25 -10.38 -5.30
N CYS A 86 6.21 -9.73 -5.99
CA CYS A 86 5.97 -8.46 -6.67
C CYS A 86 4.81 -8.57 -7.68
N TYR A 87 4.82 -9.61 -8.48
CA TYR A 87 3.75 -9.85 -9.45
C TYR A 87 2.39 -10.04 -8.75
N LEU A 88 2.36 -10.84 -7.68
CA LEU A 88 1.15 -11.07 -6.87
C LEU A 88 0.57 -9.75 -6.32
N LEU A 89 1.41 -8.88 -5.75
CA LEU A 89 0.95 -7.62 -5.16
C LEU A 89 0.38 -6.68 -6.23
N ILE A 90 1.01 -6.61 -7.40
CA ILE A 90 0.60 -5.74 -8.50
C ILE A 90 -0.66 -6.27 -9.21
N TYR A 91 -0.64 -7.54 -9.60
CA TYR A 91 -1.69 -8.12 -10.46
C TYR A 91 -2.77 -8.91 -9.70
N GLY A 92 -2.54 -9.24 -8.42
CA GLY A 92 -3.54 -9.85 -7.55
C GLY A 92 -3.51 -11.38 -7.50
N ASN A 93 -2.76 -12.05 -8.38
CA ASN A 93 -2.60 -13.50 -8.42
C ASN A 93 -1.14 -13.88 -8.64
N LEU A 94 -0.74 -15.06 -8.19
CA LEU A 94 0.58 -15.59 -8.52
C LEU A 94 0.71 -15.82 -10.04
N PRO A 95 1.89 -15.54 -10.61
CA PRO A 95 2.09 -15.68 -12.05
C PRO A 95 2.18 -17.15 -12.47
N SER A 96 1.69 -17.48 -13.66
CA SER A 96 2.11 -18.68 -14.36
C SER A 96 3.56 -18.54 -14.83
N SER A 97 4.24 -19.64 -15.16
CA SER A 97 5.65 -19.61 -15.62
C SER A 97 5.88 -18.66 -16.79
N ASN A 98 4.95 -18.62 -17.75
CA ASN A 98 5.04 -17.71 -18.91
C ASN A 98 4.84 -16.23 -18.49
N GLN A 99 3.92 -15.95 -17.55
CA GLN A 99 3.72 -14.61 -17.03
C GLN A 99 4.94 -14.13 -16.25
N LEU A 100 5.54 -14.99 -15.44
CA LEU A 100 6.77 -14.68 -14.70
C LEU A 100 7.91 -14.33 -15.64
N LEU A 101 8.18 -15.16 -16.65
CA LEU A 101 9.22 -14.88 -17.65
C LEU A 101 9.04 -13.54 -18.35
N LYS A 102 7.80 -13.21 -18.75
CA LYS A 102 7.48 -11.92 -19.37
C LYS A 102 7.68 -10.76 -18.41
N PHE A 103 7.30 -10.93 -17.15
CA PHE A 103 7.45 -9.90 -16.12
C PHE A 103 8.92 -9.63 -15.80
N GLU A 104 9.72 -10.68 -15.63
CA GLU A 104 11.16 -10.59 -15.42
C GLU A 104 11.89 -9.96 -16.61
N ALA A 105 11.53 -10.33 -17.84
CA ALA A 105 12.07 -9.70 -19.03
C ALA A 105 11.76 -8.19 -19.06
N LYS A 106 10.54 -7.81 -18.68
CA LYS A 106 10.14 -6.40 -18.59
C LYS A 106 10.94 -5.66 -17.52
N LEU A 107 11.14 -6.24 -16.33
CA LEU A 107 11.97 -5.65 -15.30
C LEU A 107 13.41 -5.42 -15.78
N LYS A 108 14.02 -6.43 -16.40
CA LYS A 108 15.40 -6.34 -16.94
C LYS A 108 15.58 -5.24 -17.97
N THR A 109 14.56 -4.94 -18.78
CA THR A 109 14.63 -3.88 -19.79
C THR A 109 14.42 -2.47 -19.22
N HIS A 110 13.99 -2.34 -17.95
CA HIS A 110 13.72 -1.05 -17.29
C HIS A 110 14.66 -0.75 -16.13
N THR A 111 15.85 -1.37 -16.10
CA THR A 111 16.84 -1.19 -15.04
C THR A 111 17.81 -0.03 -15.30
N LEU A 112 17.78 0.56 -16.49
CA LEU A 112 18.66 1.66 -16.85
C LEU A 112 18.14 2.98 -16.29
N VAL A 113 19.00 3.69 -15.58
CA VAL A 113 18.78 5.06 -15.11
C VAL A 113 19.61 6.03 -15.93
N HIS A 114 19.26 7.33 -15.89
CA HIS A 114 20.00 8.38 -16.58
C HIS A 114 21.47 8.39 -16.12
N GLU A 115 22.42 8.60 -17.03
CA GLU A 115 23.87 8.59 -16.71
C GLU A 115 24.24 9.62 -15.64
N ASP A 116 23.67 10.82 -15.70
CA ASP A 116 23.93 11.87 -14.71
C ASP A 116 23.46 11.49 -13.29
N PHE A 117 22.70 10.43 -13.15
CA PHE A 117 22.28 9.91 -11.85
C PHE A 117 23.47 9.43 -11.02
N LYS A 118 24.54 8.98 -11.65
CA LYS A 118 25.80 8.59 -11.02
C LYS A 118 26.46 9.75 -10.28
N ILE A 119 26.38 10.98 -10.86
CA ILE A 119 26.95 12.18 -10.25
C ILE A 119 26.33 12.46 -8.87
N ILE A 120 25.03 12.23 -8.75
CA ILE A 120 24.34 12.39 -7.47
C ILE A 120 24.84 11.36 -6.44
N LEU A 121 25.03 10.12 -6.88
CA LEU A 121 25.56 9.05 -6.03
C LEU A 121 26.98 9.35 -5.55
N ASP A 122 27.85 9.84 -6.43
CA ASP A 122 29.23 10.18 -6.13
C ASP A 122 29.34 11.40 -5.18
N GLY A 123 28.31 12.22 -5.09
CA GLY A 123 28.24 13.36 -4.18
C GLY A 123 27.97 13.00 -2.73
N PHE A 124 27.56 11.78 -2.40
CA PHE A 124 27.32 11.37 -1.02
C PHE A 124 28.63 11.02 -0.30
N PRO A 125 28.77 11.41 0.98
CA PRO A 125 29.92 11.01 1.77
C PRO A 125 29.93 9.50 2.04
N SER A 126 31.11 8.89 2.12
CA SER A 126 31.27 7.44 2.30
C SER A 126 30.67 6.87 3.61
N TYR A 127 30.46 7.73 4.59
CA TYR A 127 29.86 7.37 5.87
C TYR A 127 28.33 7.59 5.93
N ALA A 128 27.71 8.03 4.81
CA ALA A 128 26.29 8.27 4.79
C ALA A 128 25.49 6.97 4.97
N HIS A 129 24.35 7.06 5.68
CA HIS A 129 23.49 5.90 5.91
C HIS A 129 22.85 5.45 4.57
N PRO A 130 22.92 4.15 4.20
CA PRO A 130 22.44 3.66 2.91
C PRO A 130 20.98 4.00 2.62
N MET A 131 20.11 4.00 3.63
CA MET A 131 18.70 4.36 3.46
C MET A 131 18.50 5.84 3.15
N GLY A 132 19.35 6.72 3.70
CA GLY A 132 19.34 8.14 3.36
C GLY A 132 19.74 8.37 1.90
N ILE A 133 20.76 7.67 1.43
CA ILE A 133 21.18 7.68 0.03
C ILE A 133 20.04 7.16 -0.85
N LEU A 134 19.49 5.99 -0.55
CA LEU A 134 18.41 5.38 -1.34
C LEU A 134 17.18 6.28 -1.46
N SER A 135 16.70 6.85 -0.36
CA SER A 135 15.54 7.75 -0.39
C SER A 135 15.79 9.01 -1.20
N SER A 136 17.00 9.60 -1.11
CA SER A 136 17.40 10.76 -1.90
C SER A 136 17.49 10.44 -3.39
N LEU A 137 18.04 9.28 -3.73
CA LEU A 137 18.12 8.80 -5.12
C LEU A 137 16.74 8.55 -5.73
N ILE A 138 15.83 7.87 -5.00
CA ILE A 138 14.46 7.65 -5.47
C ILE A 138 13.74 8.98 -5.70
N THR A 139 13.88 9.93 -4.77
CA THR A 139 13.28 11.26 -4.93
C THR A 139 13.85 12.00 -6.13
N SER A 140 15.17 11.93 -6.36
CA SER A 140 15.81 12.60 -7.49
C SER A 140 15.44 12.02 -8.87
N LEU A 141 14.97 10.76 -8.94
CA LEU A 141 14.41 10.19 -10.18
C LEU A 141 13.27 11.05 -10.73
N THR A 142 12.52 11.72 -9.88
CA THR A 142 11.42 12.61 -10.30
C THR A 142 11.91 13.76 -11.19
N ALA A 143 13.12 14.25 -10.97
CA ALA A 143 13.71 15.31 -11.78
C ALA A 143 14.15 14.81 -13.16
N PHE A 144 14.64 13.57 -13.26
CA PHE A 144 15.05 12.98 -14.52
C PHE A 144 13.88 12.46 -15.36
N TYR A 145 12.78 12.08 -14.70
CA TYR A 145 11.59 11.53 -15.37
C TYR A 145 10.31 12.33 -15.03
N PRO A 146 10.25 13.65 -15.29
CA PRO A 146 9.13 14.50 -14.84
C PRO A 146 7.77 14.11 -15.45
N LYS A 147 7.76 13.41 -16.59
CA LYS A 147 6.53 12.95 -17.24
C LYS A 147 5.95 11.68 -16.60
N SER A 148 6.67 11.05 -15.67
CA SER A 148 6.25 9.80 -15.01
C SER A 148 5.58 10.02 -13.66
N ILE A 149 5.26 11.28 -13.28
CA ILE A 149 4.80 11.63 -11.93
C ILE A 149 3.35 12.16 -11.96
N ASP A 150 2.58 11.84 -12.95
CA ASP A 150 1.17 12.25 -12.95
C ASP A 150 0.33 11.30 -12.09
N PRO A 151 -0.13 11.72 -10.88
CA PRO A 151 -0.91 10.86 -9.99
C PRO A 151 -2.28 10.47 -10.56
N ASN A 152 -2.71 11.13 -11.65
CA ASN A 152 -3.95 10.82 -12.32
C ASN A 152 -3.78 9.73 -13.41
N ARG A 153 -2.55 9.35 -13.71
CA ARG A 153 -2.26 8.25 -14.64
C ARG A 153 -1.97 6.97 -13.87
N SER A 154 -2.84 5.99 -14.00
CA SER A 154 -2.65 4.65 -13.41
C SER A 154 -1.33 3.97 -13.82
N ARG A 155 -0.77 4.34 -14.98
CA ARG A 155 0.55 3.90 -15.45
C ARG A 155 1.70 4.45 -14.61
N ASP A 156 1.60 5.68 -14.14
CA ASP A 156 2.67 6.37 -13.45
C ASP A 156 2.69 5.98 -11.97
N LEU A 157 1.52 5.65 -11.40
CA LEU A 157 1.42 5.05 -10.07
C LEU A 157 2.18 3.72 -9.97
N SER A 158 2.28 2.94 -11.04
CA SER A 158 3.03 1.69 -11.05
C SER A 158 4.56 1.90 -11.02
N LEU A 159 5.05 3.04 -11.50
CA LEU A 159 6.47 3.40 -11.48
C LEU A 159 6.92 3.94 -10.12
N ILE A 160 6.02 4.57 -9.37
CA ILE A 160 6.29 5.06 -8.01
C ILE A 160 6.38 3.90 -7.00
N HIS A 161 5.79 2.75 -7.31
CA HIS A 161 5.74 1.58 -6.43
C HIS A 161 6.80 0.51 -6.74
N ILE A 162 7.66 0.73 -7.71
CA ILE A 162 8.81 -0.10 -8.02
C ILE A 162 10.07 0.52 -7.46
#